data_be2302a122973f1a7ed6bd9877b233e2
#
_entry.id   be2302a122973f1a7ed6bd9877b233e2
#
_cell.length_a   1.000
_cell.length_b   1.000
_cell.length_c   1.000
_cell.angle_alpha   90.00
_cell.angle_beta   90.00
_cell.angle_gamma   90.00
#
_symmetry.space_group_name_H-M   'P 1'
#
loop_
_entity.id
_entity.type
_entity.pdbx_description
1 polymer ?
#
loop_
_entity_poly.entity_id
_entity_poly.type
_entity_poly.pdbx_seq_one_letter_code
_entity_poly.pdbx_strand_id
1 'polypeptide(L)'
;MMRAPFNFVPLPEQAVFYPDWANKISFDAPFRDAQCGKIHIKITAKTPIFVRQGHVIGQENAPNSFVRNRDSYFIPATSIKGAVRNILEIVSFGKLSILQQIEGKNINNLLPQYDRDRMDLAECLFGKVTGESLRGRVQFSQAELTSESQELDEKEVYCGQPKATFYPIYVKQEGENGIVSDDGYFTLDDTTESGAYLKGWKRYPVRTSIMDPLPDIPEGQEEHTQHFKPLAAGSVFECDIRYFNLKRVELGALLYAMNLFEDAIYSLGFGKPYGYGQVKIELSGNEEIETLKQEFVDLMKTRINNYEESEQLHELRAMMTEQPNKEHLLNYMSFEEYQEFEDTYLPYYSDILVAEITEKERNAAESEPAVPVEPEPAPIPTEPEYLLAKVKMFSGALRTAELIENSPKGSLKLVIPDENSQNGKDKIKKIKKKGAGCLIHVRLSNDKKSLILLAVE
;
A
#
# COMPACT_ATOMS: atom_id res chain seq x y z
N MET A 1 -19.11 -4.00 6.32
CA MET A 1 -18.06 -3.97 5.27
C MET A 1 -17.36 -5.31 5.21
N MET A 2 -17.18 -5.87 4.00
CA MET A 2 -16.45 -7.13 3.82
C MET A 2 -15.00 -7.00 4.28
N ARG A 3 -14.46 -8.01 4.96
CA ARG A 3 -13.09 -8.05 5.48
C ARG A 3 -12.43 -9.41 5.25
N ALA A 4 -11.11 -9.42 5.21
CA ALA A 4 -10.32 -10.65 5.07
C ALA A 4 -8.93 -10.43 5.67
N PRO A 5 -8.21 -11.50 6.09
CA PRO A 5 -6.85 -11.39 6.61
C PRO A 5 -5.82 -11.04 5.52
N PHE A 6 -6.26 -10.87 4.31
CA PHE A 6 -5.46 -10.49 3.15
C PHE A 6 -6.18 -9.40 2.36
N ASN A 7 -5.43 -8.72 1.52
CA ASN A 7 -5.98 -7.80 0.53
C ASN A 7 -5.10 -7.82 -0.73
N PHE A 8 -5.29 -6.90 -1.64
CA PHE A 8 -4.63 -6.90 -2.94
C PHE A 8 -3.96 -5.57 -3.21
N VAL A 9 -2.81 -5.61 -3.85
CA VAL A 9 -2.22 -4.45 -4.50
C VAL A 9 -2.72 -4.41 -5.93
N PRO A 10 -3.30 -3.30 -6.43
CA PRO A 10 -3.90 -3.23 -7.77
C PRO A 10 -2.92 -3.57 -8.89
N LEU A 11 -3.43 -4.13 -9.99
CA LEU A 11 -2.64 -4.35 -11.21
C LEU A 11 -2.43 -3.03 -11.96
N PRO A 12 -1.31 -2.87 -12.67
CA PRO A 12 -1.13 -1.76 -13.59
C PRO A 12 -2.01 -1.99 -14.84
N GLU A 13 -3.20 -1.42 -14.86
CA GLU A 13 -4.17 -1.63 -15.94
C GLU A 13 -3.68 -1.10 -17.30
N GLN A 14 -2.89 -0.03 -17.32
CA GLN A 14 -2.48 0.68 -18.54
C GLN A 14 -1.01 0.57 -18.89
N ALA A 15 -0.14 0.16 -18.00
CA ALA A 15 1.30 0.21 -18.24
C ALA A 15 2.09 -0.84 -17.45
N VAL A 16 2.50 -1.90 -18.12
CA VAL A 16 3.57 -2.78 -17.63
C VAL A 16 4.91 -2.22 -18.07
N PHE A 17 5.86 -2.15 -17.15
CA PHE A 17 7.21 -1.71 -17.48
C PHE A 17 8.02 -2.84 -18.12
N TYR A 18 8.38 -2.65 -19.38
CA TYR A 18 9.25 -3.54 -20.14
C TYR A 18 10.58 -2.83 -20.40
N PRO A 19 11.70 -3.28 -19.79
CA PRO A 19 13.00 -2.67 -20.00
C PRO A 19 13.47 -2.72 -21.46
N ASP A 20 13.95 -1.61 -22.00
CA ASP A 20 14.44 -1.50 -23.38
C ASP A 20 15.71 -2.34 -23.65
N TRP A 21 16.34 -2.81 -22.59
CA TRP A 21 17.54 -3.66 -22.63
C TRP A 21 17.26 -5.14 -22.42
N ALA A 22 16.03 -5.52 -22.17
CA ALA A 22 15.66 -6.91 -21.83
C ALA A 22 16.17 -7.93 -22.87
N ASN A 23 16.00 -7.63 -24.15
CA ASN A 23 16.46 -8.45 -25.28
C ASN A 23 17.98 -8.43 -25.52
N LYS A 24 18.74 -7.63 -24.77
CA LYS A 24 20.22 -7.52 -24.83
C LYS A 24 20.90 -8.25 -23.69
N ILE A 25 20.15 -8.92 -22.81
CA ILE A 25 20.71 -9.70 -21.71
C ILE A 25 21.47 -10.88 -22.31
N SER A 26 22.75 -11.01 -21.96
CA SER A 26 23.61 -12.08 -22.39
C SER A 26 24.44 -12.61 -21.22
N PHE A 27 24.75 -13.90 -21.24
CA PHE A 27 25.67 -14.52 -20.28
C PHE A 27 27.12 -14.51 -20.79
N ASP A 28 27.30 -14.28 -22.10
CA ASP A 28 28.61 -14.26 -22.76
C ASP A 28 29.20 -12.85 -22.82
N ALA A 29 28.31 -11.82 -22.90
CA ALA A 29 28.72 -10.44 -23.02
C ALA A 29 28.02 -9.56 -21.96
N PRO A 30 28.74 -9.03 -20.98
CA PRO A 30 28.13 -8.17 -19.96
C PRO A 30 27.76 -6.80 -20.54
N PHE A 31 26.81 -6.12 -19.89
CA PHE A 31 26.55 -4.71 -20.15
C PHE A 31 27.80 -3.87 -19.84
N ARG A 32 27.95 -2.70 -20.49
CA ARG A 32 29.06 -1.79 -20.20
C ARG A 32 29.04 -1.24 -18.77
N ASP A 33 27.83 -1.07 -18.23
CA ASP A 33 27.54 -0.59 -16.87
C ASP A 33 27.18 -1.76 -15.92
N ALA A 34 27.59 -2.97 -16.29
CA ALA A 34 27.30 -4.19 -15.52
C ALA A 34 27.82 -4.12 -14.09
N GLN A 35 26.93 -4.42 -13.17
CA GLN A 35 27.24 -4.61 -11.77
C GLN A 35 27.31 -6.10 -11.47
N CYS A 36 28.38 -6.50 -10.77
CA CYS A 36 28.58 -7.85 -10.27
C CYS A 36 29.04 -7.76 -8.82
N GLY A 37 28.50 -8.61 -7.97
CA GLY A 37 28.88 -8.55 -6.57
C GLY A 37 27.99 -9.39 -5.65
N LYS A 38 28.01 -8.96 -4.41
CA LYS A 38 27.30 -9.62 -3.32
C LYS A 38 26.69 -8.57 -2.39
N ILE A 39 25.47 -8.81 -1.94
CA ILE A 39 24.79 -8.07 -0.89
C ILE A 39 24.59 -9.04 0.26
N HIS A 40 24.92 -8.60 1.46
CA HIS A 40 24.58 -9.31 2.68
C HIS A 40 23.24 -8.81 3.21
N ILE A 41 22.34 -9.74 3.56
CA ILE A 41 21.06 -9.42 4.16
C ILE A 41 20.94 -10.07 5.54
N LYS A 42 20.40 -9.29 6.47
CA LYS A 42 20.02 -9.70 7.80
C LYS A 42 18.50 -9.61 7.91
N ILE A 43 17.86 -10.72 8.29
CA ILE A 43 16.42 -10.86 8.42
C ILE A 43 16.11 -11.06 9.90
N THR A 44 15.44 -10.10 10.52
CA THR A 44 15.07 -10.16 11.93
C THR A 44 13.57 -10.42 12.06
N ALA A 45 13.18 -11.50 12.71
CA ALA A 45 11.79 -11.84 12.98
C ALA A 45 11.19 -10.87 14.02
N LYS A 46 10.20 -10.09 13.64
CA LYS A 46 9.43 -9.22 14.54
C LYS A 46 8.36 -9.98 15.32
N THR A 47 7.78 -10.98 14.68
CA THR A 47 6.82 -11.90 15.29
C THR A 47 7.36 -13.32 15.18
N PRO A 48 6.82 -14.29 15.94
CA PRO A 48 7.23 -15.68 15.78
C PRO A 48 7.15 -16.12 14.33
N ILE A 49 8.18 -16.84 13.87
CA ILE A 49 8.31 -17.24 12.46
C ILE A 49 8.28 -18.74 12.31
N PHE A 50 7.63 -19.21 11.25
CA PHE A 50 7.64 -20.60 10.86
C PHE A 50 7.84 -20.79 9.37
N VAL A 51 8.84 -21.57 9.00
CA VAL A 51 9.08 -21.98 7.62
C VAL A 51 9.07 -23.50 7.58
N ARG A 52 8.09 -24.05 6.86
CA ARG A 52 7.80 -25.48 6.86
C ARG A 52 8.94 -26.30 6.24
N GLN A 53 9.34 -27.35 6.92
CA GLN A 53 10.10 -28.43 6.31
C GLN A 53 9.15 -29.27 5.43
N GLY A 54 9.63 -29.74 4.28
CA GLY A 54 8.84 -30.61 3.41
C GLY A 54 8.33 -31.86 4.16
N HIS A 55 7.23 -32.45 3.69
CA HIS A 55 6.65 -33.64 4.31
C HIS A 55 7.65 -34.81 4.35
N VAL A 56 7.75 -35.45 5.50
CA VAL A 56 8.47 -36.72 5.63
C VAL A 56 7.46 -37.83 5.32
N ILE A 57 7.77 -38.65 4.33
CA ILE A 57 6.91 -39.77 3.94
C ILE A 57 6.71 -40.71 5.14
N GLY A 58 5.44 -41.00 5.46
CA GLY A 58 5.06 -41.87 6.59
C GLY A 58 4.86 -41.16 7.92
N GLN A 59 4.93 -39.84 7.99
CA GLN A 59 4.66 -39.02 9.16
C GLN A 59 3.57 -37.95 8.88
N GLU A 60 2.51 -38.34 8.25
CA GLU A 60 1.45 -37.42 7.76
C GLU A 60 0.73 -36.65 8.89
N ASN A 61 0.71 -37.21 10.11
CA ASN A 61 0.06 -36.61 11.29
C ASN A 61 1.05 -35.95 12.26
N ALA A 62 2.34 -35.91 11.95
CA ALA A 62 3.28 -35.22 12.83
C ALA A 62 3.17 -33.70 12.69
N PRO A 63 3.33 -32.91 13.78
CA PRO A 63 3.41 -31.47 13.69
C PRO A 63 4.47 -31.04 12.67
N ASN A 64 4.14 -30.02 11.88
CA ASN A 64 5.10 -29.51 10.93
C ASN A 64 6.31 -28.92 11.67
N SER A 65 7.50 -29.38 11.32
CA SER A 65 8.77 -28.88 11.85
C SER A 65 9.24 -27.67 11.07
N PHE A 66 9.94 -26.77 11.73
CA PHE A 66 10.70 -25.72 11.06
C PHE A 66 11.81 -26.35 10.20
N VAL A 67 12.05 -25.80 9.01
CA VAL A 67 13.07 -26.32 8.12
C VAL A 67 14.46 -26.16 8.74
N ARG A 68 15.21 -27.27 8.76
CA ARG A 68 16.56 -27.31 9.34
C ARG A 68 17.47 -28.24 8.56
N ASN A 69 18.75 -27.94 8.61
CA ASN A 69 19.81 -28.81 8.14
C ASN A 69 20.59 -29.31 9.36
N ARG A 70 20.41 -30.57 9.71
CA ARG A 70 20.88 -31.15 11.00
C ARG A 70 20.32 -30.34 12.18
N ASP A 71 21.18 -29.58 12.87
CA ASP A 71 20.81 -28.81 14.06
C ASP A 71 20.62 -27.31 13.81
N SER A 72 20.84 -26.84 12.56
CA SER A 72 20.72 -25.44 12.22
C SER A 72 19.41 -25.15 11.49
N TYR A 73 18.63 -24.19 11.99
CA TYR A 73 17.43 -23.65 11.33
C TYR A 73 17.85 -22.69 10.21
N PHE A 74 17.06 -22.66 9.14
CA PHE A 74 17.33 -21.73 8.05
C PHE A 74 16.03 -21.35 7.31
N ILE A 75 16.08 -20.23 6.57
CA ILE A 75 15.05 -19.85 5.61
C ILE A 75 15.53 -20.23 4.20
N PRO A 76 14.79 -21.07 3.45
CA PRO A 76 15.19 -21.47 2.10
C PRO A 76 15.36 -20.25 1.17
N ALA A 77 16.38 -20.29 0.34
CA ALA A 77 16.63 -19.28 -0.69
C ALA A 77 15.42 -19.00 -1.57
N THR A 78 14.64 -20.03 -1.87
CA THR A 78 13.41 -19.92 -2.67
C THR A 78 12.30 -19.13 -1.98
N SER A 79 12.18 -19.23 -0.65
CA SER A 79 11.22 -18.46 0.14
C SER A 79 11.56 -16.98 0.13
N ILE A 80 12.83 -16.64 0.32
CA ILE A 80 13.33 -15.25 0.29
C ILE A 80 13.16 -14.68 -1.12
N LYS A 81 13.65 -15.42 -2.14
CA LYS A 81 13.53 -15.03 -3.55
C LYS A 81 12.08 -14.76 -3.93
N GLY A 82 11.13 -15.63 -3.53
CA GLY A 82 9.72 -15.48 -3.84
C GLY A 82 9.11 -14.21 -3.20
N ALA A 83 9.45 -13.92 -1.95
CA ALA A 83 8.99 -12.71 -1.27
C ALA A 83 9.53 -11.44 -1.93
N VAL A 84 10.84 -11.38 -2.23
CA VAL A 84 11.48 -10.24 -2.89
C VAL A 84 10.96 -10.07 -4.33
N ARG A 85 10.79 -11.16 -5.08
CA ARG A 85 10.25 -11.13 -6.44
C ARG A 85 8.84 -10.52 -6.46
N ASN A 86 7.98 -10.92 -5.55
CA ASN A 86 6.62 -10.38 -5.48
C ASN A 86 6.61 -8.87 -5.25
N ILE A 87 7.47 -8.35 -4.35
CA ILE A 87 7.62 -6.90 -4.16
C ILE A 87 8.17 -6.25 -5.43
N LEU A 88 9.19 -6.84 -6.05
CA LEU A 88 9.78 -6.29 -7.26
C LEU A 88 8.76 -6.22 -8.41
N GLU A 89 7.94 -7.25 -8.61
CA GLU A 89 6.86 -7.23 -9.60
C GLU A 89 5.92 -6.05 -9.38
N ILE A 90 5.54 -5.77 -8.14
CA ILE A 90 4.67 -4.64 -7.78
C ILE A 90 5.36 -3.30 -8.05
N VAL A 91 6.53 -3.07 -7.45
CA VAL A 91 7.21 -1.76 -7.52
C VAL A 91 7.76 -1.44 -8.91
N SER A 92 7.98 -2.44 -9.74
CA SER A 92 8.39 -2.24 -11.14
C SER A 92 7.23 -2.29 -12.14
N PHE A 93 5.99 -2.32 -11.68
CA PHE A 93 4.83 -2.43 -12.56
C PHE A 93 4.98 -3.61 -13.53
N GLY A 94 5.33 -4.76 -12.99
CA GLY A 94 5.53 -6.01 -13.72
C GLY A 94 4.23 -6.72 -14.06
N LYS A 95 4.37 -7.89 -14.65
CA LYS A 95 3.24 -8.78 -14.97
C LYS A 95 2.87 -9.62 -13.76
N LEU A 96 1.58 -9.79 -13.50
CA LEU A 96 1.14 -10.81 -12.55
C LEU A 96 1.24 -12.19 -13.21
N SER A 97 2.10 -13.04 -12.63
CA SER A 97 2.24 -14.43 -13.07
C SER A 97 1.35 -15.34 -12.23
N ILE A 98 0.30 -15.89 -12.82
CA ILE A 98 -0.65 -16.79 -12.16
C ILE A 98 -0.93 -18.03 -13.01
N LEU A 99 -1.57 -19.02 -12.40
CA LEU A 99 -2.10 -20.17 -13.12
C LEU A 99 -3.15 -19.75 -14.15
N GLN A 100 -3.11 -20.30 -15.32
CA GLN A 100 -3.95 -19.87 -16.45
C GLN A 100 -5.42 -20.26 -16.32
N GLN A 101 -5.76 -21.20 -15.45
CA GLN A 101 -7.12 -21.70 -15.28
C GLN A 101 -7.45 -21.90 -13.81
N ILE A 102 -8.63 -21.46 -13.40
CA ILE A 102 -9.25 -21.77 -12.12
C ILE A 102 -10.60 -22.40 -12.43
N GLU A 103 -10.81 -23.63 -11.95
CA GLU A 103 -12.05 -24.40 -12.16
C GLU A 103 -12.49 -24.45 -13.64
N GLY A 104 -11.54 -24.60 -14.56
CA GLY A 104 -11.80 -24.66 -15.99
C GLY A 104 -12.02 -23.30 -16.68
N LYS A 105 -12.06 -22.20 -15.92
CA LYS A 105 -12.20 -20.85 -16.48
C LYS A 105 -10.84 -20.22 -16.76
N ASN A 106 -10.75 -19.52 -17.89
CA ASN A 106 -9.53 -18.86 -18.32
C ASN A 106 -9.42 -17.45 -17.67
N ILE A 107 -8.78 -17.37 -16.52
CA ILE A 107 -8.58 -16.12 -15.79
C ILE A 107 -7.66 -15.11 -16.50
N ASN A 108 -6.98 -15.50 -17.58
CA ASN A 108 -6.23 -14.53 -18.39
C ASN A 108 -7.13 -13.46 -19.02
N ASN A 109 -8.42 -13.73 -19.19
CA ASN A 109 -9.37 -12.74 -19.70
C ASN A 109 -9.60 -11.57 -18.71
N LEU A 110 -9.24 -11.76 -17.44
CA LEU A 110 -9.32 -10.76 -16.38
C LEU A 110 -7.97 -10.08 -16.08
N LEU A 111 -6.92 -10.42 -16.84
CA LEU A 111 -5.62 -9.77 -16.74
C LEU A 111 -5.51 -8.66 -17.80
N PRO A 112 -4.81 -7.57 -17.50
CA PRO A 112 -4.40 -6.61 -18.52
C PRO A 112 -3.72 -7.32 -19.69
N GLN A 113 -3.81 -6.74 -20.87
CA GLN A 113 -3.15 -7.29 -22.06
C GLN A 113 -1.63 -7.17 -21.91
N TYR A 114 -1.00 -8.23 -21.44
CA TYR A 114 0.45 -8.31 -21.32
C TYR A 114 1.09 -8.72 -22.64
N ASP A 115 2.14 -8.00 -23.01
CA ASP A 115 3.03 -8.47 -24.09
C ASP A 115 3.83 -9.67 -23.55
N ARG A 116 3.45 -10.87 -23.97
CA ARG A 116 4.04 -12.14 -23.48
C ARG A 116 5.46 -12.37 -24.02
N ASP A 117 5.80 -11.74 -25.14
CA ASP A 117 7.10 -11.89 -25.79
C ASP A 117 8.14 -10.97 -25.12
N ARG A 118 7.71 -9.87 -24.54
CA ARG A 118 8.59 -8.96 -23.79
C ARG A 118 8.76 -9.41 -22.34
N MET A 119 9.97 -9.28 -21.83
CA MET A 119 10.28 -9.52 -20.42
C MET A 119 10.06 -8.25 -19.61
N ASP A 120 9.40 -8.40 -18.46
CA ASP A 120 9.38 -7.35 -17.44
C ASP A 120 10.67 -7.34 -16.61
N LEU A 121 10.79 -6.39 -15.69
CA LEU A 121 12.01 -6.23 -14.90
C LEU A 121 12.27 -7.43 -13.98
N ALA A 122 11.23 -8.04 -13.41
CA ALA A 122 11.36 -9.21 -12.55
C ALA A 122 11.85 -10.43 -13.34
N GLU A 123 11.36 -10.64 -14.55
CA GLU A 123 11.84 -11.68 -15.45
C GLU A 123 13.30 -11.44 -15.88
N CYS A 124 13.70 -10.18 -16.08
CA CYS A 124 15.08 -9.83 -16.37
C CYS A 124 16.04 -10.21 -15.23
N LEU A 125 15.66 -10.04 -13.98
CA LEU A 125 16.50 -10.34 -12.83
C LEU A 125 16.42 -11.82 -12.42
N PHE A 126 15.21 -12.34 -12.26
CA PHE A 126 14.97 -13.66 -11.66
C PHE A 126 14.84 -14.79 -12.66
N GLY A 127 14.79 -14.45 -13.93
CA GLY A 127 14.66 -15.40 -15.03
C GLY A 127 13.20 -15.69 -15.41
N LYS A 128 13.04 -16.28 -16.59
CA LYS A 128 11.79 -16.67 -17.22
C LYS A 128 11.88 -18.12 -17.68
N VAL A 129 10.83 -18.89 -17.49
CA VAL A 129 10.76 -20.32 -17.89
C VAL A 129 9.92 -20.52 -19.15
N THR A 130 8.90 -19.68 -19.37
CA THR A 130 7.97 -19.78 -20.50
C THR A 130 8.50 -19.06 -21.74
N GLY A 131 8.30 -19.63 -22.94
CA GLY A 131 8.81 -19.08 -24.19
C GLY A 131 10.33 -19.21 -24.29
N GLU A 132 11.02 -18.16 -24.73
CA GLU A 132 12.48 -18.11 -24.66
C GLU A 132 12.89 -18.04 -23.17
N SER A 133 13.48 -19.13 -22.67
CA SER A 133 13.89 -19.24 -21.29
C SER A 133 15.11 -18.38 -21.01
N LEU A 134 15.09 -17.66 -19.87
CA LEU A 134 16.23 -16.89 -19.38
C LEU A 134 16.60 -17.36 -17.97
N ARG A 135 17.86 -17.69 -17.76
CA ARG A 135 18.38 -17.97 -16.41
C ARG A 135 18.40 -16.67 -15.59
N GLY A 136 18.05 -16.76 -14.30
CA GLY A 136 18.15 -15.61 -13.39
C GLY A 136 19.61 -15.16 -13.18
N ARG A 137 19.79 -13.86 -13.06
CA ARG A 137 21.07 -13.18 -12.80
C ARG A 137 21.27 -12.84 -11.32
N VAL A 138 20.32 -13.21 -10.48
CA VAL A 138 20.35 -13.03 -9.02
C VAL A 138 20.24 -14.39 -8.35
N GLN A 139 21.14 -14.70 -7.45
CA GLN A 139 21.20 -15.95 -6.69
C GLN A 139 21.09 -15.66 -5.20
N PHE A 140 20.08 -16.20 -4.56
CA PHE A 140 19.89 -16.17 -3.11
C PHE A 140 20.55 -17.41 -2.49
N SER A 141 21.27 -17.25 -1.40
CA SER A 141 21.59 -18.37 -0.52
C SER A 141 20.48 -18.59 0.49
N GLN A 142 20.44 -19.74 1.14
CA GLN A 142 19.59 -19.91 2.33
C GLN A 142 20.08 -18.98 3.43
N ALA A 143 19.15 -18.48 4.24
CA ALA A 143 19.48 -17.65 5.39
C ALA A 143 19.59 -18.52 6.64
N GLU A 144 20.77 -18.62 7.19
CA GLU A 144 21.07 -19.40 8.41
C GLU A 144 20.66 -18.62 9.65
N LEU A 145 20.12 -19.32 10.65
CA LEU A 145 19.87 -18.74 11.97
C LEU A 145 21.22 -18.41 12.64
N THR A 146 21.45 -17.14 12.94
CA THR A 146 22.71 -16.63 13.53
C THR A 146 22.56 -16.17 14.97
N SER A 147 21.33 -16.00 15.47
CA SER A 147 21.06 -15.70 16.88
C SER A 147 20.71 -16.95 17.67
N GLU A 148 20.79 -16.86 19.00
CA GLU A 148 20.06 -17.78 19.87
C GLU A 148 18.57 -17.60 19.60
N SER A 149 17.84 -18.71 19.53
CA SER A 149 16.40 -18.71 19.35
C SER A 149 15.77 -19.92 20.03
N GLN A 150 14.53 -19.73 20.45
CA GLN A 150 13.73 -20.77 21.10
C GLN A 150 12.61 -21.23 20.16
N GLU A 151 12.44 -22.54 20.02
CA GLU A 151 11.24 -23.13 19.47
C GLU A 151 10.10 -22.98 20.50
N LEU A 152 8.99 -22.38 20.09
CA LEU A 152 7.83 -22.17 20.94
C LEU A 152 6.93 -23.39 20.95
N ASP A 153 5.97 -23.40 21.89
CA ASP A 153 4.95 -24.43 21.97
C ASP A 153 4.18 -24.56 20.66
N GLU A 154 3.70 -25.77 20.43
CA GLU A 154 2.88 -26.08 19.26
C GLU A 154 1.66 -25.19 19.18
N LYS A 155 1.40 -24.71 17.98
CA LYS A 155 0.23 -23.91 17.61
C LYS A 155 -0.62 -24.68 16.61
N GLU A 156 -1.91 -24.49 16.74
CA GLU A 156 -2.90 -25.04 15.85
C GLU A 156 -3.66 -23.89 15.17
N VAL A 157 -3.76 -23.95 13.84
CA VAL A 157 -4.44 -22.91 13.05
C VAL A 157 -5.30 -23.54 11.97
N TYR A 158 -6.42 -22.90 11.68
CA TYR A 158 -7.26 -23.21 10.54
C TYR A 158 -6.64 -22.62 9.25
N CYS A 159 -6.51 -23.45 8.23
CA CYS A 159 -6.00 -23.04 6.92
C CYS A 159 -6.98 -23.45 5.83
N GLY A 160 -8.12 -22.78 5.76
CA GLY A 160 -9.12 -23.02 4.72
C GLY A 160 -8.53 -22.81 3.32
N GLN A 161 -9.02 -23.60 2.37
CA GLN A 161 -8.63 -23.46 0.98
C GLN A 161 -9.13 -22.13 0.42
N PRO A 162 -8.30 -21.36 -0.32
CA PRO A 162 -8.76 -20.17 -0.99
C PRO A 162 -9.78 -20.57 -2.06
N LYS A 163 -11.02 -20.07 -1.93
CA LYS A 163 -12.06 -20.23 -2.95
C LYS A 163 -11.95 -19.06 -3.93
N ALA A 164 -11.11 -19.22 -4.94
CA ALA A 164 -10.90 -18.19 -5.97
C ALA A 164 -12.18 -17.88 -6.78
N THR A 165 -13.17 -18.77 -6.73
CA THR A 165 -14.51 -18.55 -7.30
C THR A 165 -15.35 -17.55 -6.55
N PHE A 166 -14.93 -17.10 -5.37
CA PHE A 166 -15.62 -16.03 -4.66
C PHE A 166 -15.22 -14.67 -5.23
N TYR A 167 -15.80 -14.34 -6.39
CA TYR A 167 -15.48 -13.16 -7.20
C TYR A 167 -15.56 -11.81 -6.45
N PRO A 168 -16.45 -11.55 -5.46
CA PRO A 168 -16.47 -10.29 -4.72
C PRO A 168 -15.15 -9.94 -4.01
N ILE A 169 -14.31 -10.95 -3.75
CA ILE A 169 -12.99 -10.74 -3.14
C ILE A 169 -11.88 -10.63 -4.21
N TYR A 170 -11.93 -11.45 -5.27
CA TYR A 170 -10.80 -11.66 -6.19
C TYR A 170 -10.89 -10.86 -7.48
N VAL A 171 -12.09 -10.49 -7.91
CA VAL A 171 -12.34 -9.63 -9.09
C VAL A 171 -12.55 -8.20 -8.59
N LYS A 172 -11.94 -7.23 -9.27
CA LYS A 172 -12.17 -5.79 -9.00
C LYS A 172 -13.64 -5.50 -9.29
N GLN A 173 -14.34 -4.95 -8.34
CA GLN A 173 -15.74 -4.60 -8.46
C GLN A 173 -15.88 -3.08 -8.62
N GLU A 174 -16.95 -2.64 -9.26
CA GLU A 174 -17.37 -1.24 -9.29
C GLU A 174 -18.40 -0.98 -8.19
N GLY A 175 -18.31 0.20 -7.58
CA GLY A 175 -19.18 0.60 -6.49
C GLY A 175 -18.49 1.56 -5.51
N GLU A 176 -19.17 1.89 -4.44
CA GLU A 176 -18.65 2.81 -3.41
C GLU A 176 -18.69 2.16 -2.03
N ASN A 177 -17.67 2.42 -1.22
CA ASN A 177 -17.59 1.96 0.18
C ASN A 177 -17.78 0.44 0.38
N GLY A 178 -17.39 -0.37 -0.62
CA GLY A 178 -17.54 -1.82 -0.59
C GLY A 178 -18.94 -2.33 -0.96
N ILE A 179 -19.83 -1.47 -1.45
CA ILE A 179 -21.15 -1.82 -1.98
C ILE A 179 -21.06 -1.83 -3.51
N VAL A 180 -21.51 -2.91 -4.12
CA VAL A 180 -21.51 -3.09 -5.59
C VAL A 180 -22.47 -2.10 -6.24
N SER A 181 -22.12 -1.64 -7.45
CA SER A 181 -22.99 -0.79 -8.26
C SER A 181 -24.30 -1.49 -8.68
N ASP A 182 -25.29 -0.73 -9.09
CA ASP A 182 -26.60 -1.26 -9.56
C ASP A 182 -26.47 -2.18 -10.78
N ASP A 183 -25.35 -2.13 -11.51
CA ASP A 183 -25.06 -3.00 -12.66
C ASP A 183 -24.68 -4.44 -12.24
N GLY A 184 -24.49 -4.69 -10.96
CA GLY A 184 -24.18 -5.99 -10.39
C GLY A 184 -22.68 -6.32 -10.32
N TYR A 185 -22.36 -7.58 -10.04
CA TYR A 185 -20.99 -8.05 -9.88
C TYR A 185 -20.32 -8.36 -11.20
N PHE A 186 -19.03 -7.99 -11.30
CA PHE A 186 -18.11 -8.66 -12.22
C PHE A 186 -17.75 -10.05 -11.67
N THR A 187 -17.68 -11.02 -12.55
CA THR A 187 -17.46 -12.43 -12.23
C THR A 187 -16.21 -12.97 -12.96
N LEU A 188 -15.91 -14.24 -12.79
CA LEU A 188 -14.84 -14.91 -13.54
C LEU A 188 -15.20 -15.20 -15.01
N ASP A 189 -16.44 -14.98 -15.40
CA ASP A 189 -16.91 -15.12 -16.79
C ASP A 189 -16.79 -13.83 -17.61
N ASP A 190 -16.53 -12.71 -16.93
CA ASP A 190 -16.32 -11.41 -17.54
C ASP A 190 -14.90 -11.27 -18.11
N THR A 191 -14.66 -10.17 -18.81
CA THR A 191 -13.38 -9.90 -19.46
C THR A 191 -12.95 -8.44 -19.26
N THR A 192 -11.68 -8.13 -19.53
CA THR A 192 -11.18 -6.75 -19.50
C THR A 192 -11.89 -5.83 -20.50
N GLU A 193 -12.51 -6.37 -21.55
CA GLU A 193 -13.33 -5.59 -22.49
C GLU A 193 -14.63 -5.07 -21.85
N SER A 194 -15.19 -5.80 -20.87
CA SER A 194 -16.32 -5.35 -20.06
C SER A 194 -15.92 -4.52 -18.84
N GLY A 195 -14.61 -4.29 -18.62
CA GLY A 195 -14.09 -3.57 -17.46
C GLY A 195 -13.72 -4.46 -16.27
N ALA A 196 -13.87 -5.78 -16.37
CA ALA A 196 -13.56 -6.71 -15.30
C ALA A 196 -12.06 -7.04 -15.26
N TYR A 197 -11.45 -6.90 -14.08
CA TYR A 197 -10.05 -7.21 -13.84
C TYR A 197 -9.89 -8.06 -12.59
N LEU A 198 -8.85 -8.90 -12.56
CA LEU A 198 -8.39 -9.44 -11.28
C LEU A 198 -7.95 -8.29 -10.38
N LYS A 199 -8.27 -8.41 -9.08
CA LYS A 199 -8.04 -7.35 -8.11
C LYS A 199 -6.57 -6.99 -7.93
N GLY A 200 -5.64 -7.94 -8.07
CA GLY A 200 -4.23 -7.65 -8.00
C GLY A 200 -3.37 -8.71 -7.33
N TRP A 201 -2.19 -8.28 -6.84
CA TRP A 201 -1.29 -9.13 -6.07
C TRP A 201 -1.81 -9.33 -4.65
N LYS A 202 -2.21 -10.56 -4.32
CA LYS A 202 -2.67 -10.93 -2.98
C LYS A 202 -1.53 -10.82 -1.96
N ARG A 203 -1.78 -10.08 -0.89
CA ARG A 203 -0.84 -9.91 0.21
C ARG A 203 -1.56 -9.97 1.56
N TYR A 204 -0.78 -10.21 2.61
CA TYR A 204 -1.26 -10.18 3.99
C TYR A 204 -0.76 -8.90 4.64
N PRO A 205 -1.65 -7.95 5.01
CA PRO A 205 -1.25 -6.75 5.74
C PRO A 205 -0.56 -7.09 7.06
N VAL A 206 0.33 -6.21 7.47
CA VAL A 206 1.07 -6.35 8.72
C VAL A 206 0.13 -6.19 9.92
N ARG A 207 0.30 -7.05 10.91
CA ARG A 207 -0.34 -6.94 12.23
C ARG A 207 0.66 -6.40 13.25
N THR A 208 0.20 -5.68 14.25
CA THR A 208 1.06 -5.22 15.37
C THR A 208 1.47 -6.37 16.28
N SER A 209 0.67 -7.44 16.31
CA SER A 209 0.93 -8.66 17.10
C SER A 209 0.40 -9.90 16.37
N ILE A 210 0.83 -11.06 16.83
CA ILE A 210 0.14 -12.31 16.45
C ILE A 210 -1.26 -12.32 17.06
N MET A 211 -2.18 -13.01 16.38
CA MET A 211 -3.52 -13.21 16.91
C MET A 211 -3.47 -14.17 18.12
N ASP A 212 -3.93 -13.70 19.27
CA ASP A 212 -4.00 -14.46 20.50
C ASP A 212 -5.27 -14.04 21.30
N PRO A 213 -6.20 -14.93 21.60
CA PRO A 213 -6.20 -16.35 21.19
C PRO A 213 -6.37 -16.52 19.68
N LEU A 214 -5.86 -17.64 19.18
CA LEU A 214 -6.16 -18.06 17.80
C LEU A 214 -7.66 -18.40 17.70
N PRO A 215 -8.31 -18.16 16.55
CA PRO A 215 -9.71 -18.49 16.40
C PRO A 215 -9.94 -20.01 16.47
N ASP A 216 -11.09 -20.38 16.98
CA ASP A 216 -11.53 -21.78 17.01
C ASP A 216 -11.61 -22.34 15.58
N ILE A 217 -11.36 -23.64 15.49
CA ILE A 217 -11.50 -24.35 14.22
C ILE A 217 -12.99 -24.56 13.95
N PRO A 218 -13.51 -24.15 12.79
CA PRO A 218 -14.91 -24.36 12.45
C PRO A 218 -15.27 -25.85 12.48
N GLU A 219 -16.42 -26.18 13.04
CA GLU A 219 -16.93 -27.56 13.14
C GLU A 219 -16.99 -28.22 11.75
N GLY A 220 -16.45 -29.42 11.64
CA GLY A 220 -16.36 -30.16 10.38
C GLY A 220 -15.28 -29.69 9.41
N GLN A 221 -14.35 -28.86 9.87
CA GLN A 221 -13.23 -28.36 9.07
C GLN A 221 -11.86 -28.78 9.66
N GLU A 222 -11.83 -29.79 10.50
CA GLU A 222 -10.64 -30.28 11.20
C GLU A 222 -9.55 -30.75 10.23
N GLU A 223 -9.93 -31.22 9.05
CA GLU A 223 -9.00 -31.62 7.97
C GLU A 223 -8.15 -30.46 7.42
N HIS A 224 -8.60 -29.23 7.62
CA HIS A 224 -7.88 -28.01 7.23
C HIS A 224 -7.02 -27.43 8.35
N THR A 225 -6.91 -28.13 9.48
CA THR A 225 -6.08 -27.74 10.60
C THR A 225 -4.62 -28.02 10.33
N GLN A 226 -3.76 -27.08 10.74
CA GLN A 226 -2.32 -27.22 10.63
C GLN A 226 -1.66 -26.97 11.98
N HIS A 227 -0.83 -27.94 12.39
CA HIS A 227 -0.03 -27.87 13.60
C HIS A 227 1.40 -27.49 13.27
N PHE A 228 2.01 -26.58 14.02
CA PHE A 228 3.39 -26.16 13.80
C PHE A 228 4.05 -25.56 15.04
N LYS A 229 5.38 -25.60 15.09
CA LYS A 229 6.19 -25.03 16.17
C LYS A 229 7.02 -23.88 15.62
N PRO A 230 6.68 -22.62 15.89
CA PRO A 230 7.43 -21.48 15.39
C PRO A 230 8.67 -21.20 16.22
N LEU A 231 9.66 -20.53 15.62
CA LEU A 231 10.74 -19.90 16.37
C LEU A 231 10.29 -18.55 16.93
N ALA A 232 10.82 -18.19 18.09
CA ALA A 232 10.47 -16.97 18.79
C ALA A 232 10.75 -15.69 17.96
N ALA A 233 10.02 -14.63 18.26
CA ALA A 233 10.36 -13.28 17.80
C ALA A 233 11.78 -12.92 18.26
N GLY A 234 12.47 -12.09 17.48
CA GLY A 234 13.88 -11.75 17.70
C GLY A 234 14.86 -12.72 17.03
N SER A 235 14.40 -13.84 16.46
CA SER A 235 15.26 -14.73 15.67
C SER A 235 15.89 -13.97 14.49
N VAL A 236 17.20 -14.10 14.33
CA VAL A 236 17.98 -13.43 13.28
C VAL A 236 18.53 -14.45 12.30
N PHE A 237 18.28 -14.22 11.02
CA PHE A 237 18.77 -15.05 9.93
C PHE A 237 19.62 -14.19 9.00
N GLU A 238 20.73 -14.74 8.50
CA GLU A 238 21.62 -14.03 7.59
C GLU A 238 21.92 -14.82 6.35
N CYS A 239 22.02 -14.15 5.21
CA CYS A 239 22.43 -14.75 3.95
C CYS A 239 23.04 -13.75 2.99
N ASP A 240 23.65 -14.29 1.93
CA ASP A 240 24.18 -13.51 0.83
C ASP A 240 23.31 -13.63 -0.43
N ILE A 241 23.16 -12.53 -1.12
CA ILE A 241 22.60 -12.47 -2.45
C ILE A 241 23.70 -12.13 -3.43
N ARG A 242 23.99 -13.03 -4.36
CA ARG A 242 24.95 -12.81 -5.43
C ARG A 242 24.23 -12.35 -6.69
N TYR A 243 24.80 -11.34 -7.35
CA TYR A 243 24.27 -10.84 -8.61
C TYR A 243 25.39 -10.67 -9.63
N PHE A 244 25.05 -10.83 -10.89
CA PHE A 244 26.00 -10.63 -11.97
C PHE A 244 25.30 -10.01 -13.18
N ASN A 245 26.06 -9.18 -13.90
CA ASN A 245 25.64 -8.50 -15.12
C ASN A 245 24.32 -7.74 -14.96
N LEU A 246 24.08 -7.14 -13.78
CA LEU A 246 22.94 -6.24 -13.59
C LEU A 246 23.32 -4.82 -14.02
N LYS A 247 22.41 -4.10 -14.65
CA LYS A 247 22.52 -2.65 -14.77
C LYS A 247 22.37 -1.98 -13.40
N ARG A 248 22.91 -0.78 -13.22
CA ARG A 248 22.76 -0.06 -11.95
C ARG A 248 21.29 0.06 -11.51
N VAL A 249 20.40 0.41 -12.46
CA VAL A 249 18.95 0.50 -12.19
C VAL A 249 18.30 -0.85 -11.84
N GLU A 250 18.78 -1.96 -12.37
CA GLU A 250 18.33 -3.31 -12.01
C GLU A 250 18.76 -3.69 -10.59
N LEU A 251 20.02 -3.36 -10.24
CA LEU A 251 20.50 -3.52 -8.87
C LEU A 251 19.73 -2.62 -7.92
N GLY A 252 19.48 -1.38 -8.30
CA GLY A 252 18.65 -0.44 -7.55
C GLY A 252 17.24 -0.97 -7.28
N ALA A 253 16.61 -1.56 -8.30
CA ALA A 253 15.29 -2.19 -8.16
C ALA A 253 15.30 -3.36 -7.17
N LEU A 254 16.32 -4.21 -7.23
CA LEU A 254 16.50 -5.32 -6.29
C LEU A 254 16.64 -4.80 -4.84
N LEU A 255 17.49 -3.79 -4.64
CA LEU A 255 17.72 -3.17 -3.32
C LEU A 255 16.45 -2.49 -2.81
N TYR A 256 15.74 -1.78 -3.68
CA TYR A 256 14.48 -1.11 -3.36
C TYR A 256 13.41 -2.13 -2.94
N ALA A 257 13.28 -3.25 -3.65
CA ALA A 257 12.31 -4.30 -3.29
C ALA A 257 12.62 -4.98 -1.93
N MET A 258 13.88 -5.01 -1.49
CA MET A 258 14.29 -5.59 -0.21
C MET A 258 14.30 -4.59 0.96
N ASN A 259 14.38 -3.30 0.67
CA ASN A 259 14.35 -2.23 1.66
C ASN A 259 13.58 -1.04 1.09
N LEU A 260 12.24 -1.20 1.06
CA LEU A 260 11.32 -0.28 0.38
C LEU A 260 11.26 1.09 1.07
N PHE A 261 11.09 1.09 2.39
CA PHE A 261 11.09 2.26 3.27
C PHE A 261 11.50 1.82 4.69
N GLU A 262 11.84 2.76 5.56
CA GLU A 262 12.50 2.49 6.85
C GLU A 262 11.68 1.58 7.78
N ASP A 263 10.37 1.76 7.82
CA ASP A 263 9.44 0.99 8.65
C ASP A 263 8.79 -0.20 7.95
N ALA A 264 9.24 -0.54 6.72
CA ALA A 264 8.68 -1.65 5.97
C ALA A 264 8.86 -3.00 6.69
N ILE A 265 7.76 -3.73 6.81
CA ILE A 265 7.73 -5.08 7.37
C ILE A 265 7.33 -6.06 6.26
N TYR A 266 8.15 -7.09 6.11
CA TYR A 266 7.96 -8.16 5.13
C TYR A 266 7.30 -9.36 5.79
N SER A 267 6.69 -10.24 4.99
CA SER A 267 6.07 -11.46 5.47
C SER A 267 6.73 -12.69 4.85
N LEU A 268 7.29 -13.56 5.69
CA LEU A 268 7.95 -14.81 5.29
C LEU A 268 7.33 -16.01 6.02
N GLY A 269 7.25 -17.14 5.35
CA GLY A 269 6.83 -18.40 5.95
C GLY A 269 5.31 -18.56 6.03
N PHE A 270 4.89 -19.35 7.00
CA PHE A 270 3.52 -19.80 7.23
C PHE A 270 2.82 -18.97 8.32
N GLY A 271 1.49 -19.04 8.40
CA GLY A 271 0.70 -18.39 9.45
C GLY A 271 0.52 -16.88 9.28
N LYS A 272 0.78 -16.34 8.08
CA LYS A 272 0.65 -14.90 7.78
C LYS A 272 -0.72 -14.30 8.14
N PRO A 273 -1.87 -14.99 7.91
CA PRO A 273 -3.18 -14.49 8.33
C PRO A 273 -3.27 -14.16 9.83
N TYR A 274 -2.47 -14.85 10.62
CA TYR A 274 -2.46 -14.77 12.09
C TYR A 274 -1.31 -13.92 12.64
N GLY A 275 -0.55 -13.24 11.75
CA GLY A 275 0.55 -12.35 12.13
C GLY A 275 1.90 -13.03 12.32
N TYR A 276 2.04 -14.33 11.98
CA TYR A 276 3.34 -15.01 12.02
C TYR A 276 4.22 -14.60 10.85
N GLY A 277 5.54 -14.64 11.08
CA GLY A 277 6.54 -14.46 10.03
C GLY A 277 6.70 -13.03 9.53
N GLN A 278 6.37 -12.04 10.34
CA GLN A 278 6.67 -10.64 10.06
C GLN A 278 8.14 -10.37 10.34
N VAL A 279 8.87 -9.83 9.36
CA VAL A 279 10.32 -9.65 9.44
C VAL A 279 10.75 -8.27 8.96
N LYS A 280 11.85 -7.77 9.52
CA LYS A 280 12.63 -6.67 8.96
C LYS A 280 13.81 -7.21 8.19
N ILE A 281 14.15 -6.54 7.08
CA ILE A 281 15.30 -6.84 6.24
C ILE A 281 16.26 -5.66 6.28
N GLU A 282 17.49 -5.90 6.67
CA GLU A 282 18.59 -4.94 6.66
C GLU A 282 19.62 -5.35 5.60
N LEU A 283 20.11 -4.38 4.84
CA LEU A 283 21.05 -4.55 3.74
C LEU A 283 22.43 -4.03 4.13
N SER A 284 23.48 -4.73 3.70
CA SER A 284 24.86 -4.28 3.85
C SER A 284 25.76 -4.82 2.73
N GLY A 285 27.02 -4.35 2.69
CA GLY A 285 28.00 -4.81 1.71
C GLY A 285 28.03 -4.02 0.40
N ASN A 286 27.30 -2.90 0.32
CA ASN A 286 27.40 -1.92 -0.77
C ASN A 286 27.20 -0.51 -0.20
N GLU A 287 28.14 0.39 -0.49
CA GLU A 287 28.11 1.77 0.01
C GLU A 287 27.15 2.68 -0.79
N GLU A 288 26.72 2.25 -1.98
CA GLU A 288 25.85 3.02 -2.87
C GLU A 288 24.36 2.62 -2.79
N ILE A 289 23.93 1.88 -1.75
CA ILE A 289 22.56 1.33 -1.66
C ILE A 289 21.50 2.40 -1.95
N GLU A 290 21.53 3.52 -1.24
CA GLU A 290 20.51 4.57 -1.40
C GLU A 290 20.60 5.27 -2.76
N THR A 291 21.81 5.47 -3.28
CA THR A 291 22.02 6.04 -4.63
C THR A 291 21.40 5.14 -5.71
N LEU A 292 21.67 3.83 -5.62
CA LEU A 292 21.15 2.85 -6.57
C LEU A 292 19.60 2.73 -6.50
N LYS A 293 19.05 2.74 -5.30
CA LYS A 293 17.60 2.77 -5.09
C LYS A 293 16.99 4.01 -5.75
N GLN A 294 17.61 5.17 -5.58
CA GLN A 294 17.15 6.43 -6.18
C GLN A 294 17.22 6.38 -7.71
N GLU A 295 18.29 5.84 -8.30
CA GLU A 295 18.41 5.65 -9.75
C GLU A 295 17.25 4.81 -10.32
N PHE A 296 16.81 3.79 -9.60
CA PHE A 296 15.63 3.01 -9.98
C PHE A 296 14.34 3.83 -9.87
N VAL A 297 14.13 4.54 -8.77
CA VAL A 297 12.94 5.39 -8.58
C VAL A 297 12.87 6.47 -9.68
N ASP A 298 13.99 7.10 -9.99
CA ASP A 298 14.08 8.12 -11.04
C ASP A 298 13.74 7.53 -12.43
N LEU A 299 14.23 6.33 -12.72
CA LEU A 299 13.82 5.62 -13.93
C LEU A 299 12.30 5.39 -13.96
N MET A 300 11.73 4.89 -12.87
CA MET A 300 10.29 4.62 -12.82
C MET A 300 9.45 5.90 -12.99
N LYS A 301 9.86 7.01 -12.42
CA LYS A 301 9.23 8.34 -12.62
C LYS A 301 9.22 8.78 -14.09
N THR A 302 10.19 8.36 -14.90
CA THR A 302 10.20 8.65 -16.34
C THR A 302 9.24 7.76 -17.14
N ARG A 303 8.79 6.64 -16.57
CA ARG A 303 7.97 5.62 -17.25
C ARG A 303 6.52 5.60 -16.77
N ILE A 304 6.30 5.91 -15.52
CA ILE A 304 5.00 5.87 -14.85
C ILE A 304 4.70 7.25 -14.29
N ASN A 305 3.60 7.85 -14.73
CA ASN A 305 3.15 9.14 -14.21
C ASN A 305 2.78 9.00 -12.72
N ASN A 306 3.25 9.94 -11.91
CA ASN A 306 3.01 9.96 -10.47
C ASN A 306 3.42 8.64 -9.77
N TYR A 307 4.56 8.06 -10.16
CA TYR A 307 5.03 6.75 -9.69
C TYR A 307 4.96 6.61 -8.17
N GLU A 308 5.49 7.57 -7.41
CA GLU A 308 5.52 7.50 -5.94
C GLU A 308 4.14 7.62 -5.28
N GLU A 309 3.19 8.25 -5.97
CA GLU A 309 1.80 8.44 -5.53
C GLU A 309 0.86 7.41 -6.19
N SER A 310 1.40 6.39 -6.85
CA SER A 310 0.59 5.38 -7.53
C SER A 310 -0.20 4.53 -6.53
N GLU A 311 -1.38 4.08 -6.94
CA GLU A 311 -2.21 3.17 -6.15
C GLU A 311 -1.44 1.94 -5.69
N GLN A 312 -0.56 1.39 -6.55
CA GLN A 312 0.26 0.24 -6.24
C GLN A 312 1.20 0.48 -5.05
N LEU A 313 1.92 1.61 -5.04
CA LEU A 313 2.84 1.94 -3.94
C LEU A 313 2.08 2.35 -2.68
N HIS A 314 0.96 3.04 -2.84
CA HIS A 314 0.10 3.43 -1.73
C HIS A 314 -0.45 2.20 -0.99
N GLU A 315 -1.06 1.26 -1.73
CA GLU A 315 -1.58 0.01 -1.16
C GLU A 315 -0.48 -0.87 -0.57
N LEU A 316 0.65 -0.99 -1.27
CA LEU A 316 1.79 -1.76 -0.79
C LEU A 316 2.31 -1.18 0.54
N ARG A 317 2.41 0.14 0.65
CA ARG A 317 2.83 0.83 1.86
C ARG A 317 1.83 0.60 3.00
N ALA A 318 0.53 0.76 2.74
CA ALA A 318 -0.51 0.50 3.73
C ALA A 318 -0.43 -0.92 4.30
N MET A 319 -0.15 -1.92 3.44
CA MET A 319 -0.05 -3.33 3.85
C MET A 319 1.28 -3.70 4.52
N MET A 320 2.35 -2.92 4.34
CA MET A 320 3.68 -3.21 4.88
C MET A 320 4.02 -2.38 6.10
N THR A 321 3.11 -1.53 6.56
CA THR A 321 3.26 -0.70 7.76
C THR A 321 2.27 -1.16 8.83
N GLU A 322 2.70 -1.16 10.10
CA GLU A 322 1.83 -1.46 11.23
C GLU A 322 0.69 -0.43 11.33
N GLN A 323 -0.53 -0.94 11.51
CA GLN A 323 -1.74 -0.14 11.67
C GLN A 323 -2.33 -0.42 13.08
N PRO A 324 -1.90 0.32 14.11
CA PRO A 324 -2.34 0.07 15.48
C PRO A 324 -3.86 0.13 15.63
N ASN A 325 -4.41 -0.83 16.39
CA ASN A 325 -5.85 -0.96 16.67
C ASN A 325 -6.73 -1.27 15.43
N LYS A 326 -6.13 -1.81 14.35
CA LYS A 326 -6.82 -2.18 13.11
C LYS A 326 -6.85 -3.69 12.86
N GLU A 327 -6.38 -4.51 13.81
CA GLU A 327 -6.25 -5.97 13.67
C GLU A 327 -7.58 -6.67 13.40
N HIS A 328 -8.69 -6.12 13.91
CA HIS A 328 -10.03 -6.67 13.68
C HIS A 328 -10.45 -6.64 12.21
N LEU A 329 -9.90 -5.70 11.41
CA LEU A 329 -10.12 -5.63 9.96
C LEU A 329 -9.47 -6.80 9.19
N LEU A 330 -8.51 -7.47 9.82
CA LEU A 330 -7.73 -8.56 9.25
C LEU A 330 -8.20 -9.94 9.72
N ASN A 331 -9.38 -10.04 10.29
CA ASN A 331 -9.95 -11.32 10.72
C ASN A 331 -10.73 -11.98 9.58
N TYR A 332 -10.76 -13.32 9.60
CA TYR A 332 -11.69 -14.04 8.75
C TYR A 332 -13.13 -13.71 9.16
N MET A 333 -14.00 -13.66 8.19
CA MET A 333 -15.44 -13.59 8.42
C MET A 333 -16.00 -15.00 8.64
N SER A 334 -16.97 -15.13 9.53
CA SER A 334 -17.75 -16.36 9.65
C SER A 334 -18.66 -16.55 8.43
N PHE A 335 -19.24 -17.76 8.31
CA PHE A 335 -20.18 -18.03 7.22
C PHE A 335 -21.45 -17.17 7.34
N GLU A 336 -21.92 -16.95 8.55
CA GLU A 336 -23.07 -16.10 8.86
C GLU A 336 -22.79 -14.65 8.49
N GLU A 337 -21.62 -14.14 8.86
CA GLU A 337 -21.20 -12.79 8.47
C GLU A 337 -21.15 -12.62 6.94
N TYR A 338 -20.70 -13.64 6.20
CA TYR A 338 -20.72 -13.59 4.72
C TYR A 338 -22.12 -13.51 4.15
N GLN A 339 -23.12 -14.15 4.78
CA GLN A 339 -24.52 -14.11 4.32
C GLN A 339 -25.17 -12.74 4.56
N GLU A 340 -24.68 -11.97 5.53
CA GLU A 340 -25.19 -10.63 5.82
C GLU A 340 -24.68 -9.57 4.82
N PHE A 341 -23.65 -9.90 4.04
CA PHE A 341 -23.04 -8.98 3.10
C PHE A 341 -23.43 -9.26 1.64
N GLU A 342 -24.76 -9.34 1.38
CA GLU A 342 -25.27 -9.27 0.01
C GLU A 342 -24.89 -7.93 -0.61
N ASP A 343 -24.62 -7.91 -1.91
CA ASP A 343 -24.24 -6.71 -2.68
C ASP A 343 -22.97 -5.99 -2.20
N THR A 344 -22.05 -6.69 -1.53
CA THR A 344 -20.78 -6.11 -1.08
C THR A 344 -19.57 -6.80 -1.70
N TYR A 345 -18.46 -6.07 -1.74
CA TYR A 345 -17.17 -6.57 -2.16
C TYR A 345 -16.07 -6.18 -1.16
N LEU A 346 -14.91 -6.83 -1.23
CA LEU A 346 -13.75 -6.45 -0.44
C LEU A 346 -13.11 -5.17 -1.01
N PRO A 347 -13.15 -4.01 -0.34
CA PRO A 347 -12.44 -2.81 -0.79
C PRO A 347 -10.92 -3.01 -0.75
N TYR A 348 -10.13 -2.08 -1.29
CA TYR A 348 -8.69 -2.06 -1.04
C TYR A 348 -8.39 -1.73 0.42
N TYR A 349 -7.22 -2.14 0.90
CA TYR A 349 -6.89 -2.02 2.32
C TYR A 349 -6.80 -0.56 2.78
N SER A 350 -6.24 0.30 1.95
CA SER A 350 -6.18 1.74 2.22
C SER A 350 -7.58 2.36 2.35
N ASP A 351 -8.54 1.96 1.51
CA ASP A 351 -9.93 2.44 1.58
C ASP A 351 -10.61 2.01 2.89
N ILE A 352 -10.37 0.75 3.31
CA ILE A 352 -10.89 0.23 4.59
C ILE A 352 -10.35 1.06 5.76
N LEU A 353 -9.06 1.41 5.74
CA LEU A 353 -8.43 2.22 6.79
C LEU A 353 -9.05 3.62 6.87
N VAL A 354 -9.29 4.26 5.74
CA VAL A 354 -9.91 5.60 5.66
C VAL A 354 -11.37 5.56 6.12
N ALA A 355 -12.14 4.60 5.65
CA ALA A 355 -13.56 4.45 6.02
C ALA A 355 -13.74 4.28 7.53
N GLU A 356 -12.88 3.49 8.18
CA GLU A 356 -12.95 3.28 9.63
C GLU A 356 -12.58 4.54 10.43
N ILE A 357 -11.65 5.36 9.94
CA ILE A 357 -11.32 6.64 10.58
C ILE A 357 -12.55 7.56 10.56
N THR A 358 -13.17 7.70 9.39
CA THR A 358 -14.37 8.55 9.22
C THR A 358 -15.54 8.09 10.10
N GLU A 359 -15.76 6.78 10.22
CA GLU A 359 -16.81 6.22 11.07
C GLU A 359 -16.54 6.47 12.56
N LYS A 360 -15.29 6.32 13.00
CA LYS A 360 -14.90 6.62 14.39
C LYS A 360 -15.05 8.10 14.73
N GLU A 361 -14.69 8.99 13.81
CA GLU A 361 -14.87 10.43 13.99
C GLU A 361 -16.37 10.80 14.08
N ARG A 362 -17.21 10.19 13.23
CA ARG A 362 -18.67 10.39 13.28
C ARG A 362 -19.26 9.86 14.59
N ASN A 363 -18.91 8.64 15.01
CA ASN A 363 -19.39 8.05 16.25
C ASN A 363 -18.89 8.79 17.50
N ALA A 364 -17.69 9.37 17.47
CA ALA A 364 -17.18 10.23 18.53
C ALA A 364 -17.99 11.52 18.63
N ALA A 365 -18.35 12.13 17.51
CA ALA A 365 -19.19 13.31 17.48
C ALA A 365 -20.65 13.02 17.93
N GLU A 366 -21.15 11.80 17.67
CA GLU A 366 -22.49 11.36 18.10
C GLU A 366 -22.51 10.87 19.57
N SER A 367 -21.37 10.43 20.13
CA SER A 367 -21.26 9.86 21.47
C SER A 367 -20.87 10.87 22.54
N GLU A 368 -20.59 12.13 22.21
CA GLU A 368 -20.50 13.17 23.20
C GLU A 368 -21.87 13.32 23.89
N PRO A 369 -22.02 12.98 25.18
CA PRO A 369 -23.29 13.15 25.85
C PRO A 369 -23.65 14.63 25.80
N ALA A 370 -24.88 14.94 25.37
CA ALA A 370 -25.41 16.27 25.47
C ALA A 370 -25.26 16.75 26.91
N VAL A 371 -24.23 17.52 27.18
CA VAL A 371 -24.06 18.20 28.45
C VAL A 371 -25.27 19.10 28.62
N PRO A 372 -26.00 19.05 29.74
CA PRO A 372 -27.11 19.96 29.98
C PRO A 372 -26.57 21.38 29.85
N VAL A 373 -27.08 22.09 28.85
CA VAL A 373 -26.69 23.46 28.58
C VAL A 373 -27.14 24.33 29.76
N GLU A 374 -26.25 24.60 30.70
CA GLU A 374 -26.35 25.86 31.45
C GLU A 374 -26.23 26.99 30.40
N PRO A 375 -27.03 28.05 30.46
CA PRO A 375 -26.95 29.11 29.46
C PRO A 375 -25.52 29.70 29.49
N GLU A 376 -24.77 29.40 28.44
CA GLU A 376 -23.42 29.90 28.24
C GLU A 376 -23.40 31.44 28.31
N PRO A 377 -22.41 32.02 29.00
CA PRO A 377 -22.04 33.40 28.73
C PRO A 377 -21.67 33.53 27.25
N ALA A 378 -22.22 34.54 26.60
CA ALA A 378 -22.07 34.77 25.15
C ALA A 378 -20.65 34.50 24.68
N PRO A 379 -20.46 33.72 23.55
CA PRO A 379 -19.14 33.30 23.11
C PRO A 379 -18.26 34.50 22.87
N ILE A 380 -17.06 34.46 23.49
CA ILE A 380 -15.97 35.36 23.14
C ILE A 380 -15.68 35.10 21.67
N PRO A 381 -15.77 36.07 20.76
CA PRO A 381 -15.52 35.82 19.34
C PRO A 381 -14.08 35.33 19.18
N THR A 382 -13.90 34.08 18.73
CA THR A 382 -12.64 33.66 18.12
C THR A 382 -12.39 34.60 16.96
N GLU A 383 -11.28 35.34 17.00
CA GLU A 383 -10.92 36.25 15.92
C GLU A 383 -10.90 35.45 14.61
N PRO A 384 -11.68 35.83 13.58
CA PRO A 384 -11.64 35.18 12.29
C PRO A 384 -10.25 35.38 11.71
N GLU A 385 -9.69 34.30 11.15
CA GLU A 385 -8.44 34.33 10.41
C GLU A 385 -8.58 35.29 9.22
N TYR A 386 -8.13 36.52 9.38
CA TYR A 386 -8.19 37.56 8.35
C TYR A 386 -6.79 38.03 7.96
N LEU A 387 -6.67 38.45 6.72
CA LEU A 387 -5.47 39.06 6.16
C LEU A 387 -5.62 40.57 6.15
N LEU A 388 -4.55 41.30 6.45
CA LEU A 388 -4.52 42.76 6.31
C LEU A 388 -4.21 43.14 4.85
N ALA A 389 -5.02 44.01 4.30
CA ALA A 389 -4.84 44.55 2.94
C ALA A 389 -4.96 46.07 2.94
N LYS A 390 -4.28 46.70 1.97
CA LYS A 390 -4.32 48.13 1.74
C LYS A 390 -5.11 48.44 0.47
N VAL A 391 -6.12 49.29 0.58
CA VAL A 391 -6.93 49.70 -0.57
C VAL A 391 -6.06 50.53 -1.54
N LYS A 392 -5.97 50.09 -2.77
CA LYS A 392 -5.22 50.77 -3.84
C LYS A 392 -6.13 51.69 -4.69
N MET A 393 -7.29 51.19 -5.06
CA MET A 393 -8.28 51.94 -5.84
C MET A 393 -9.70 51.62 -5.39
N PHE A 394 -10.51 52.65 -5.21
CA PHE A 394 -11.90 52.51 -4.81
C PHE A 394 -12.81 53.54 -5.53
N SER A 395 -13.13 53.26 -6.79
CA SER A 395 -13.95 54.14 -7.60
C SER A 395 -14.96 53.31 -8.44
N GLY A 396 -16.24 53.55 -8.25
CA GLY A 396 -17.28 52.85 -9.01
C GLY A 396 -17.17 51.34 -8.98
N ALA A 397 -17.06 50.73 -10.17
CA ALA A 397 -16.91 49.28 -10.34
C ALA A 397 -15.44 48.83 -10.19
N LEU A 398 -14.45 49.73 -10.16
CA LEU A 398 -13.05 49.41 -10.01
C LEU A 398 -12.63 49.53 -8.53
N ARG A 399 -12.47 48.37 -7.90
CA ARG A 399 -12.08 48.26 -6.48
C ARG A 399 -10.97 47.24 -6.37
N THR A 400 -9.80 47.68 -5.94
CA THR A 400 -8.62 46.82 -5.77
C THR A 400 -7.94 47.09 -4.45
N ALA A 401 -7.37 46.03 -3.89
CA ALA A 401 -6.53 46.09 -2.69
C ALA A 401 -5.31 45.16 -2.82
N GLU A 402 -4.30 45.43 -2.04
CA GLU A 402 -3.05 44.66 -2.01
C GLU A 402 -2.83 44.13 -0.59
N LEU A 403 -2.51 42.87 -0.45
CA LEU A 403 -2.19 42.27 0.85
C LEU A 403 -0.86 42.84 1.39
N ILE A 404 -0.75 42.99 2.70
CA ILE A 404 0.43 43.56 3.33
C ILE A 404 1.51 42.51 3.58
N GLU A 405 1.08 41.27 3.88
CA GLU A 405 1.97 40.15 4.14
C GLU A 405 1.56 38.90 3.32
N ASN A 406 2.53 38.12 2.85
CA ASN A 406 2.36 36.81 2.15
C ASN A 406 1.54 36.87 0.83
N SER A 407 1.91 37.71 -0.09
CA SER A 407 1.11 37.97 -1.28
C SER A 407 1.69 37.45 -2.60
N PRO A 408 0.86 37.03 -3.55
CA PRO A 408 1.18 37.17 -4.95
C PRO A 408 1.34 38.67 -5.26
N LYS A 409 2.47 39.06 -5.88
CA LYS A 409 2.74 40.46 -6.25
C LYS A 409 1.63 41.03 -7.13
N GLY A 410 0.89 42.01 -6.62
CA GLY A 410 -0.08 42.78 -7.42
C GLY A 410 -1.39 43.07 -6.67
N SER A 411 -2.15 44.04 -7.15
CA SER A 411 -3.45 44.39 -6.59
C SER A 411 -4.53 43.42 -7.05
N LEU A 412 -5.30 42.85 -6.15
CA LEU A 412 -6.41 41.96 -6.43
C LEU A 412 -7.75 42.73 -6.39
N LYS A 413 -8.77 42.19 -7.08
CA LYS A 413 -10.12 42.76 -7.05
C LYS A 413 -10.71 42.64 -5.65
N LEU A 414 -11.21 43.74 -5.11
CA LEU A 414 -11.90 43.78 -3.82
C LEU A 414 -13.41 43.56 -4.01
N VAL A 415 -13.93 42.50 -3.42
CA VAL A 415 -15.34 42.14 -3.42
C VAL A 415 -15.94 42.48 -2.05
N ILE A 416 -17.07 43.16 -2.04
CA ILE A 416 -17.81 43.52 -0.81
C ILE A 416 -19.05 42.62 -0.76
N PRO A 417 -19.11 41.66 0.17
CA PRO A 417 -20.31 40.85 0.38
C PRO A 417 -21.49 41.76 0.80
N ASP A 418 -22.68 41.43 0.36
CA ASP A 418 -23.90 42.13 0.74
C ASP A 418 -23.84 43.67 0.54
N GLU A 419 -23.25 44.11 -0.56
CA GLU A 419 -23.04 45.53 -0.90
C GLU A 419 -24.29 46.39 -0.72
N ASN A 420 -25.48 45.81 -0.97
CA ASN A 420 -26.77 46.48 -0.86
C ASN A 420 -27.35 46.50 0.57
N SER A 421 -26.78 45.71 1.50
CA SER A 421 -27.18 45.71 2.90
C SER A 421 -26.71 47.00 3.61
N GLN A 422 -27.32 47.31 4.77
CA GLN A 422 -26.86 48.45 5.56
C GLN A 422 -25.41 48.32 5.97
N ASN A 423 -24.97 47.14 6.37
CA ASN A 423 -23.55 46.84 6.73
C ASN A 423 -22.60 47.03 5.55
N GLY A 424 -22.98 46.55 4.36
CA GLY A 424 -22.19 46.75 3.13
C GLY A 424 -22.06 48.24 2.77
N LYS A 425 -23.16 48.99 2.82
CA LYS A 425 -23.16 50.44 2.57
C LYS A 425 -22.26 51.22 3.58
N ASP A 426 -22.29 50.83 4.84
CA ASP A 426 -21.46 51.46 5.87
C ASP A 426 -19.96 51.18 5.68
N LYS A 427 -19.62 49.95 5.27
CA LYS A 427 -18.21 49.58 4.89
C LYS A 427 -17.75 50.41 3.69
N ILE A 428 -18.56 50.54 2.68
CA ILE A 428 -18.30 51.39 1.47
C ILE A 428 -18.08 52.84 1.88
N LYS A 429 -18.94 53.37 2.74
CA LYS A 429 -18.84 54.76 3.22
C LYS A 429 -17.55 54.99 4.00
N LYS A 430 -17.14 54.04 4.86
CA LYS A 430 -15.88 54.11 5.62
C LYS A 430 -14.66 54.13 4.66
N ILE A 431 -14.62 53.22 3.66
CA ILE A 431 -13.50 53.19 2.69
C ILE A 431 -13.44 54.48 1.89
N LYS A 432 -14.59 54.98 1.40
CA LYS A 432 -14.66 56.27 0.65
C LYS A 432 -14.16 57.45 1.50
N LYS A 433 -14.47 57.47 2.80
CA LYS A 433 -14.02 58.53 3.72
C LYS A 433 -12.52 58.49 3.99
N LYS A 434 -11.92 57.27 4.07
CA LYS A 434 -10.49 57.09 4.37
C LYS A 434 -9.61 57.14 3.10
N GLY A 435 -10.17 56.84 1.96
CA GLY A 435 -9.48 56.92 0.68
C GLY A 435 -8.48 55.79 0.36
N ALA A 436 -7.71 55.96 -0.68
CA ALA A 436 -6.62 55.00 -1.03
C ALA A 436 -5.59 54.96 0.08
N GLY A 437 -5.15 53.72 0.42
CA GLY A 437 -4.24 53.49 1.55
C GLY A 437 -4.95 53.03 2.83
N CYS A 438 -6.28 53.05 2.89
CA CYS A 438 -7.07 52.51 4.00
C CYS A 438 -6.74 51.02 4.24
N LEU A 439 -6.52 50.67 5.52
CA LEU A 439 -6.33 49.31 5.96
C LEU A 439 -7.69 48.62 6.09
N ILE A 440 -7.75 47.39 5.63
CA ILE A 440 -8.97 46.60 5.67
C ILE A 440 -8.63 45.13 6.01
N HIS A 441 -9.55 44.47 6.67
CA HIS A 441 -9.47 43.05 6.94
C HIS A 441 -10.20 42.30 5.81
N VAL A 442 -9.52 41.34 5.21
CA VAL A 442 -10.02 40.61 4.03
C VAL A 442 -9.79 39.11 4.18
N ARG A 443 -10.54 38.36 3.44
CA ARG A 443 -10.31 36.94 3.18
C ARG A 443 -10.05 36.71 1.69
N LEU A 444 -9.15 35.84 1.34
CA LEU A 444 -8.92 35.46 -0.05
C LEU A 444 -10.12 34.62 -0.54
N SER A 445 -10.59 34.86 -1.78
CA SER A 445 -11.61 34.00 -2.41
C SER A 445 -11.05 32.60 -2.67
N ASN A 446 -11.91 31.59 -2.77
CA ASN A 446 -11.48 30.19 -2.98
C ASN A 446 -10.65 30.00 -4.27
N ASP A 447 -10.91 30.79 -5.30
CA ASP A 447 -10.12 30.80 -6.56
C ASP A 447 -8.84 31.64 -6.49
N LYS A 448 -8.53 32.25 -5.34
CA LYS A 448 -7.38 33.15 -5.09
C LYS A 448 -7.28 34.36 -6.04
N LYS A 449 -8.36 34.74 -6.74
CA LYS A 449 -8.38 35.85 -7.70
C LYS A 449 -8.95 37.14 -7.16
N SER A 450 -9.58 37.11 -5.99
CA SER A 450 -10.19 38.30 -5.37
C SER A 450 -10.07 38.30 -3.86
N LEU A 451 -10.20 39.47 -3.24
CA LEU A 451 -10.22 39.69 -1.81
C LEU A 451 -11.66 40.02 -1.36
N ILE A 452 -12.14 39.30 -0.37
CA ILE A 452 -13.47 39.48 0.21
C ILE A 452 -13.36 40.37 1.44
N LEU A 453 -14.00 41.52 1.44
CA LEU A 453 -13.97 42.47 2.54
C LEU A 453 -14.71 41.94 3.76
N LEU A 454 -14.01 41.85 4.88
CA LEU A 454 -14.58 41.49 6.19
C LEU A 454 -14.87 42.72 7.05
N ALA A 455 -13.86 43.58 7.25
CA ALA A 455 -13.99 44.79 8.04
C ALA A 455 -13.11 45.93 7.48
N VAL A 456 -13.35 47.17 7.96
CA VAL A 456 -12.60 48.35 7.61
C VAL A 456 -12.07 48.90 8.93
N GLU A 457 -10.75 49.01 9.05
CA GLU A 457 -10.11 49.64 10.20
C GLU A 457 -10.45 51.12 10.39
#